data_073e688dbd7e648aa6211e228cb1479b
#
_entry.id   073e688dbd7e648aa6211e228cb1479b
#
_cell.length_a   1.000
_cell.length_b   1.000
_cell.length_c   1.000
_cell.angle_alpha   90.00
_cell.angle_beta   90.00
_cell.angle_gamma   90.00
#
_symmetry.space_group_name_H-M   'P 1'
#
loop_
_entity.id
_entity.type
_entity.pdbx_description
1 polymer ?
#
loop_
_entity_poly.entity_id
_entity_poly.type
_entity_poly.pdbx_seq_one_letter_code
_entity_poly.pdbx_strand_id
1 'polypeptide(L)'
;MDVTTGLPVIAAVELLPNTTEIRISGGKGVGRVTKAGLDQPVGEAAINHVPRQMITEALRREAEAACYPGGFAVTISIPGGEEVARRTFNPHIGVEGGCRCWAPAAL
;
A
#
# COMPACT_ATOMS: atom_id res chain seq x y z
N MET A 1 -13.26 -4.82 -13.02
CA MET A 1 -11.94 -4.41 -13.48
C MET A 1 -11.31 -3.46 -12.46
N ASP A 2 -10.06 -3.68 -12.13
CA ASP A 2 -9.34 -2.84 -11.20
C ASP A 2 -9.03 -1.48 -11.84
N VAL A 3 -9.41 -0.38 -11.16
CA VAL A 3 -9.16 0.97 -11.67
C VAL A 3 -7.68 1.33 -11.69
N THR A 4 -6.83 0.55 -11.03
CA THR A 4 -5.38 0.75 -11.04
C THR A 4 -4.68 0.04 -12.21
N THR A 5 -5.40 -0.69 -13.04
CA THR A 5 -4.82 -1.38 -14.20
C THR A 5 -4.13 -0.37 -15.12
N GLY A 6 -2.86 -0.59 -15.39
CA GLY A 6 -2.06 0.29 -16.24
C GLY A 6 -1.38 1.44 -15.49
N LEU A 7 -1.68 1.64 -14.20
CA LEU A 7 -0.99 2.65 -13.40
C LEU A 7 0.23 2.02 -12.69
N PRO A 8 1.35 2.76 -12.59
CA PRO A 8 2.50 2.25 -11.85
C PRO A 8 2.21 2.25 -10.35
N VAL A 9 2.75 1.25 -9.66
CA VAL A 9 2.75 1.20 -8.20
C VAL A 9 4.19 1.31 -7.75
N ILE A 10 4.47 2.31 -6.94
CA ILE A 10 5.83 2.61 -6.47
C ILE A 10 5.92 2.36 -4.98
N ALA A 11 6.92 1.61 -4.56
CA ALA A 11 7.23 1.38 -3.16
C ALA A 11 8.54 2.10 -2.81
N ALA A 12 8.46 3.08 -1.93
CA ALA A 12 9.63 3.76 -1.38
C ALA A 12 9.95 3.14 -0.02
N VAL A 13 11.15 2.63 0.14
CA VAL A 13 11.58 1.92 1.35
C VAL A 13 12.62 2.74 2.09
N GLU A 14 12.38 2.97 3.38
CA GLU A 14 13.32 3.61 4.29
C GLU A 14 13.73 2.62 5.36
N LEU A 15 15.03 2.57 5.68
CA LEU A 15 15.54 1.71 6.74
C LEU A 15 15.25 2.34 8.10
N LEU A 16 14.77 1.53 9.03
CA LEU A 16 14.51 1.93 10.42
C LEU A 16 15.39 1.10 11.35
N PRO A 17 16.66 1.49 11.57
CA PRO A 17 17.62 0.64 12.32
C PRO A 17 17.28 0.51 13.81
N ASN A 18 16.45 1.39 14.36
CA ASN A 18 16.13 1.39 15.78
C ASN A 18 14.87 0.59 16.14
N THR A 19 14.28 -0.09 15.19
CA THR A 19 13.09 -0.93 15.40
C THR A 19 13.19 -2.17 14.53
N THR A 20 12.36 -3.18 14.82
CA THR A 20 12.21 -4.36 13.98
C THR A 20 10.90 -4.34 13.21
N GLU A 21 10.13 -3.27 13.31
CA GLU A 21 8.84 -3.16 12.65
C GLU A 21 8.96 -2.94 11.16
N ILE A 22 7.95 -3.42 10.43
CA ILE A 22 7.75 -3.07 9.04
C ILE A 22 6.46 -2.28 8.98
N ARG A 23 6.59 -0.99 8.67
CA ARG A 23 5.45 -0.06 8.58
C ARG A 23 5.12 0.18 7.13
N ILE A 24 3.86 -0.02 6.77
CA ILE A 24 3.39 0.19 5.41
C ILE A 24 2.34 1.29 5.44
N SER A 25 2.57 2.33 4.66
CA SER A 25 1.67 3.47 4.59
C SER A 25 1.35 3.82 3.14
N GLY A 26 0.25 4.52 2.95
CA GLY A 26 -0.17 5.02 1.65
C GLY A 26 0.37 6.41 1.40
N GLY A 27 0.93 6.60 0.22
CA GLY A 27 1.36 7.89 -0.28
C GLY A 27 0.40 8.42 -1.33
N LYS A 28 0.94 9.22 -2.24
CA LYS A 28 0.16 9.85 -3.30
C LYS A 28 -0.54 8.81 -4.17
N GLY A 29 -1.83 9.03 -4.41
CA GLY A 29 -2.64 8.19 -5.28
C GLY A 29 -3.23 6.95 -4.61
N VAL A 30 -2.87 6.66 -3.36
CA VAL A 30 -3.47 5.57 -2.58
C VAL A 30 -4.61 6.14 -1.74
N GLY A 31 -5.80 5.56 -1.87
CA GLY A 31 -6.97 6.00 -1.13
C GLY A 31 -6.95 5.59 0.33
N ARG A 32 -7.92 6.10 1.09
CA ARG A 32 -8.13 5.71 2.47
C ARG A 32 -9.48 5.04 2.61
N VAL A 33 -9.56 4.10 3.52
CA VAL A 33 -10.81 3.39 3.82
C VAL A 33 -11.76 4.32 4.56
N THR A 34 -12.98 4.47 4.05
CA THR A 34 -13.99 5.35 4.62
C THR A 34 -15.20 4.59 5.14
N LYS A 35 -15.28 3.30 4.90
CA LYS A 35 -16.45 2.47 5.23
C LYS A 35 -16.00 1.21 5.97
N ALA A 36 -16.68 0.90 7.07
CA ALA A 36 -16.42 -0.33 7.82
C ALA A 36 -16.77 -1.58 7.00
N GLY A 37 -16.14 -2.70 7.35
CA GLY A 37 -16.39 -3.98 6.69
C GLY A 37 -15.45 -4.30 5.54
N LEU A 38 -14.53 -3.38 5.19
CA LEU A 38 -13.48 -3.64 4.22
C LEU A 38 -12.29 -4.33 4.89
N ASP A 39 -11.32 -4.77 4.08
CA ASP A 39 -10.13 -5.48 4.54
C ASP A 39 -9.32 -4.71 5.58
N GLN A 40 -9.25 -3.39 5.46
CA GLN A 40 -8.55 -2.53 6.40
C GLN A 40 -9.54 -1.66 7.19
N PRO A 41 -9.17 -1.24 8.42
CA PRO A 41 -10.01 -0.34 9.21
C PRO A 41 -10.21 1.02 8.54
N VAL A 42 -11.30 1.69 8.93
CA VAL A 42 -11.56 3.06 8.50
C VAL A 42 -10.40 3.97 8.91
N GLY A 43 -9.99 4.84 7.99
CA GLY A 43 -8.87 5.75 8.18
C GLY A 43 -7.52 5.22 7.72
N GLU A 44 -7.39 3.91 7.53
CA GLU A 44 -6.16 3.30 7.05
C GLU A 44 -6.02 3.45 5.54
N ALA A 45 -4.78 3.34 5.05
CA ALA A 45 -4.53 3.30 3.63
C ALA A 45 -5.21 2.08 3.00
N ALA A 46 -5.77 2.25 1.81
CA ALA A 46 -6.50 1.21 1.10
C ALA A 46 -5.53 0.22 0.43
N ILE A 47 -4.68 -0.40 1.24
CA ILE A 47 -3.75 -1.45 0.84
C ILE A 47 -4.21 -2.73 1.53
N ASN A 48 -4.71 -3.68 0.76
CA ASN A 48 -5.27 -4.92 1.31
C ASN A 48 -4.19 -5.78 1.98
N HIS A 49 -4.63 -6.78 2.76
CA HIS A 49 -3.70 -7.60 3.53
C HIS A 49 -2.75 -8.42 2.65
N VAL A 50 -3.18 -8.86 1.46
CA VAL A 50 -2.32 -9.64 0.58
C VAL A 50 -1.10 -8.86 0.10
N PRO A 51 -1.23 -7.65 -0.48
CA PRO A 51 -0.04 -6.87 -0.82
C PRO A 51 0.78 -6.48 0.42
N ARG A 52 0.17 -6.21 1.56
CA ARG A 52 0.91 -5.95 2.80
C ARG A 52 1.76 -7.14 3.21
N GLN A 53 1.19 -8.33 3.14
CA GLN A 53 1.90 -9.57 3.46
C GLN A 53 3.04 -9.84 2.48
N MET A 54 2.82 -9.66 1.19
CA MET A 54 3.85 -9.85 0.16
C MET A 54 5.04 -8.91 0.38
N ILE A 55 4.78 -7.64 0.67
CA ILE A 55 5.82 -6.64 0.94
C ILE A 55 6.60 -7.03 2.20
N THR A 56 5.91 -7.39 3.26
CA THR A 56 6.52 -7.79 4.52
C THR A 56 7.43 -9.00 4.34
N GLU A 57 6.97 -10.02 3.65
CA GLU A 57 7.76 -11.23 3.40
C GLU A 57 8.98 -10.94 2.53
N ALA A 58 8.83 -10.12 1.49
CA ALA A 58 9.93 -9.74 0.62
C ALA A 58 11.02 -8.98 1.39
N LEU A 59 10.61 -8.02 2.24
CA LEU A 59 11.56 -7.24 3.05
C LEU A 59 12.26 -8.10 4.09
N ARG A 60 11.55 -9.01 4.74
CA ARG A 60 12.17 -9.91 5.72
C ARG A 60 13.20 -10.82 5.06
N ARG A 61 12.91 -11.29 3.87
CA ARG A 61 13.84 -12.12 3.09
C ARG A 61 15.11 -11.35 2.73
N GLU A 62 14.96 -10.12 2.26
CA GLU A 62 16.09 -9.27 1.91
C GLU A 62 16.90 -8.88 3.14
N ALA A 63 16.23 -8.58 4.25
CA ALA A 63 16.92 -8.26 5.51
C ALA A 63 17.74 -9.44 6.00
N GLU A 64 17.22 -10.64 5.92
CA GLU A 64 17.94 -11.85 6.32
C GLU A 64 19.17 -12.07 5.43
N ALA A 65 19.01 -11.93 4.12
CA ALA A 65 20.13 -12.07 3.18
C ALA A 65 21.22 -11.04 3.40
N ALA A 66 20.86 -9.82 3.81
CA ALA A 66 21.80 -8.73 4.06
C ALA A 66 22.27 -8.65 5.52
N CYS A 67 21.83 -9.55 6.37
CA CYS A 67 22.10 -9.53 7.83
C CYS A 67 21.69 -8.20 8.47
N TYR A 68 20.56 -7.63 8.01
CA TYR A 68 20.03 -6.37 8.54
C TYR A 68 19.01 -6.67 9.65
N PRO A 69 19.30 -6.26 10.92
CA PRO A 69 18.41 -6.57 12.05
C PRO A 69 17.30 -5.57 12.28
N GLY A 70 17.29 -4.45 11.55
CA GLY A 70 16.33 -3.38 11.76
C GLY A 70 14.99 -3.58 11.03
N GLY A 71 14.16 -2.55 11.09
CA GLY A 71 12.88 -2.50 10.42
C GLY A 71 12.89 -1.64 9.17
N PHE A 72 11.69 -1.44 8.63
CA PHE A 72 11.50 -0.69 7.39
C PHE A 72 10.25 0.18 7.48
N ALA A 73 10.27 1.33 6.82
CA ALA A 73 9.08 2.11 6.51
C ALA A 73 8.86 2.07 5.00
N VAL A 74 7.71 1.59 4.58
CA VAL A 74 7.36 1.48 3.16
C VAL A 74 6.21 2.44 2.87
N THR A 75 6.38 3.26 1.85
CA THR A 75 5.31 4.13 1.37
C THR A 75 4.94 3.69 -0.03
N ILE A 76 3.68 3.31 -0.21
CA ILE A 76 3.15 2.89 -1.51
C ILE A 76 2.49 4.09 -2.18
N SER A 77 2.88 4.36 -3.42
CA SER A 77 2.32 5.45 -4.22
C SER A 77 1.80 4.90 -5.54
N ILE A 78 0.73 5.50 -6.03
CA ILE A 78 0.14 5.17 -7.32
C ILE A 78 -0.01 6.48 -8.11
N PRO A 79 1.03 6.91 -8.83
CA PRO A 79 0.96 8.15 -9.60
C PRO A 79 -0.22 8.13 -10.57
N GLY A 80 -1.01 9.20 -10.55
CA GLY A 80 -2.25 9.26 -11.33
C GLY A 80 -3.47 8.64 -10.66
N GLY A 81 -3.30 7.96 -9.53
CA GLY A 81 -4.40 7.29 -8.83
C GLY A 81 -5.46 8.26 -8.33
N GLU A 82 -5.09 9.45 -7.91
CA GLU A 82 -6.04 10.46 -7.45
C GLU A 82 -6.98 10.90 -8.58
N GLU A 83 -6.44 11.10 -9.77
CA GLU A 83 -7.23 11.50 -10.92
C GLU A 83 -8.19 10.40 -11.36
N VAL A 84 -7.72 9.17 -11.41
CA VAL A 84 -8.57 8.01 -11.74
C VAL A 84 -9.68 7.87 -10.70
N ALA A 85 -9.35 8.03 -9.42
CA ALA A 85 -10.34 7.94 -8.34
C ALA A 85 -11.41 9.04 -8.45
N ARG A 86 -11.05 10.26 -8.85
CA ARG A 86 -12.01 11.33 -9.05
C ARG A 86 -13.00 11.04 -10.18
N ARG A 87 -12.53 10.35 -11.23
CA ARG A 87 -13.40 9.98 -12.36
C ARG A 87 -14.32 8.82 -12.03
N THR A 88 -13.90 7.93 -11.14
CA THR A 88 -14.58 6.68 -10.84
C THR A 88 -15.12 6.63 -9.42
N PHE A 89 -15.03 7.73 -8.68
CA PHE A 89 -15.41 7.78 -7.27
C PHE A 89 -16.84 7.32 -7.05
N ASN A 90 -16.99 6.38 -6.13
CA ASN A 90 -18.29 5.90 -5.69
C ASN A 90 -18.21 5.74 -4.16
N PRO A 91 -18.95 6.55 -3.37
CA PRO A 91 -18.90 6.47 -1.92
C PRO A 91 -19.30 5.13 -1.34
N HIS A 92 -20.03 4.33 -2.12
CA HIS A 92 -20.44 3.01 -1.65
C HIS A 92 -19.32 1.96 -1.62
N ILE A 93 -18.20 2.20 -2.31
CA ILE A 93 -17.06 1.27 -2.27
C ILE A 93 -16.19 1.44 -1.02
N GLY A 94 -16.31 2.56 -0.31
CA GLY A 94 -15.65 2.78 0.96
C GLY A 94 -14.18 3.15 0.90
N VAL A 95 -13.70 3.64 -0.25
CA VAL A 95 -12.32 4.14 -0.44
C VAL A 95 -12.37 5.52 -1.04
N GLU A 96 -11.59 6.44 -0.50
CA GLU A 96 -11.58 7.84 -0.91
C GLU A 96 -10.15 8.38 -1.00
N GLY A 97 -9.93 9.34 -1.88
CA GLY A 97 -8.67 10.06 -2.02
C GLY A 97 -7.63 9.39 -2.90
N GLY A 98 -7.90 8.23 -3.45
CA GLY A 98 -6.99 7.51 -4.33
C GLY A 98 -7.46 6.10 -4.63
N CYS A 99 -6.60 5.32 -5.24
CA CYS A 99 -6.90 3.94 -5.62
C CYS A 99 -6.64 2.95 -4.49
N ARG A 100 -7.31 1.82 -4.57
CA ARG A 100 -7.11 0.68 -3.69
C ARG A 100 -6.02 -0.22 -4.26
N CYS A 101 -5.09 -0.62 -3.42
CA CYS A 101 -4.04 -1.58 -3.80
C CYS A 101 -4.46 -2.99 -3.39
N TRP A 102 -4.64 -3.87 -4.37
CA TRP A 102 -5.01 -5.27 -4.14
C TRP A 102 -3.80 -6.17 -3.99
N ALA A 103 -3.02 -6.29 -5.05
CA ALA A 103 -1.79 -7.06 -5.06
C ALA A 103 -0.86 -6.50 -6.12
N PRO A 104 0.41 -6.23 -5.78
CA PRO A 104 1.38 -5.81 -6.78
C PRO A 104 1.61 -6.92 -7.80
N ALA A 105 1.68 -6.54 -9.07
CA ALA A 105 1.89 -7.51 -10.14
C ALA A 105 3.30 -8.09 -10.17
N ALA A 106 4.24 -7.45 -9.49
CA ALA A 106 5.66 -7.77 -9.59
C ALA A 106 6.39 -7.70 -8.25
N LEU A 107 6.02 -8.60 -7.38
CA LEU A 107 6.80 -8.78 -6.14
C LEU A 107 7.48 -10.11 -6.11
#